data_cbe7b7adf05298498ce3f46094bc0bef
#
_entry.id   cbe7b7adf05298498ce3f46094bc0bef
#
_cell.length_a   1.000
_cell.length_b   1.000
_cell.length_c   1.000
_cell.angle_alpha   90.00
_cell.angle_beta   90.00
_cell.angle_gamma   90.00
#
_symmetry.space_group_name_H-M   'P 1'
#
loop_
_entity.id
_entity.type
_entity.pdbx_description
1 polymer ?
#
loop_
_entity_poly.entity_id
_entity_poly.type
_entity_poly.pdbx_seq_one_letter_code
_entity_poly.pdbx_strand_id
1 'polypeptide(L)'
;MSQQRSATVTALTIAGSDPSGGAGIQADMKAMSALGAYAMSVITALTAQSTRGVAGVHAVPVDFVRLQMDTLLEDIVPDATKIGMLATVELADAVGEYLPGLTHTVLDPVMVATSGDRLLDEQAVGVVRRLCAKADLITPNLYEVAVLLGEEPAATLGELRSQARRLRELGAQRVLIKGGHLTGGADNSGDVDDAIDVYVDADAVEILHGRRVATSNTHGTGCTLSSAIASLRPRRATWLEAVRDAKNYLTGAIEHADALGVGHGHGPVHHFYRAGTITGW
;
A
#
# COMPACT_ATOMS: atom_id res chain seq x y z
N MET A 1 35.58 -7.53 13.84
CA MET A 1 35.45 -6.46 12.82
C MET A 1 33.97 -6.27 12.56
N SER A 2 33.35 -5.23 13.12
CA SER A 2 31.95 -4.91 12.85
C SER A 2 31.88 -4.39 11.42
N GLN A 3 31.31 -5.20 10.53
CA GLN A 3 30.88 -4.69 9.22
C GLN A 3 29.89 -3.58 9.48
N GLN A 4 30.28 -2.37 9.14
CA GLN A 4 29.38 -1.23 9.04
C GLN A 4 28.34 -1.61 7.98
N ARG A 5 27.12 -1.94 8.41
CA ARG A 5 26.02 -2.28 7.49
C ARG A 5 25.92 -1.15 6.46
N SER A 6 25.92 -1.51 5.20
CA SER A 6 25.63 -0.61 4.08
C SER A 6 24.37 0.21 4.43
N ALA A 7 24.40 1.51 4.20
CA ALA A 7 23.30 2.43 4.51
C ALA A 7 22.02 2.19 3.66
N THR A 8 22.01 1.17 2.82
CA THR A 8 20.89 0.85 1.93
C THR A 8 19.87 -0.03 2.64
N VAL A 9 18.65 0.47 2.78
CA VAL A 9 17.51 -0.31 3.29
C VAL A 9 17.08 -1.33 2.24
N THR A 10 16.88 -2.57 2.64
CA THR A 10 16.28 -3.61 1.81
C THR A 10 14.77 -3.68 2.05
N ALA A 11 13.96 -3.60 1.00
CA ALA A 11 12.51 -3.62 1.10
C ALA A 11 11.90 -4.69 0.18
N LEU A 12 11.07 -5.56 0.77
CA LEU A 12 10.38 -6.63 0.05
C LEU A 12 8.94 -6.22 -0.24
N THR A 13 8.47 -6.45 -1.47
CA THR A 13 7.03 -6.47 -1.78
C THR A 13 6.56 -7.88 -2.05
N ILE A 14 5.43 -8.28 -1.47
CA ILE A 14 4.73 -9.54 -1.70
C ILE A 14 3.36 -9.17 -2.30
N ALA A 15 3.22 -9.26 -3.63
CA ALA A 15 2.01 -8.80 -4.31
C ALA A 15 1.90 -9.36 -5.74
N GLY A 16 0.75 -9.12 -6.37
CA GLY A 16 0.56 -9.36 -7.79
C GLY A 16 1.32 -8.37 -8.68
N SER A 17 1.57 -8.77 -9.93
CA SER A 17 2.17 -7.90 -10.95
C SER A 17 1.10 -7.11 -11.70
N ASP A 18 1.47 -5.92 -12.18
CA ASP A 18 0.71 -5.11 -13.14
C ASP A 18 1.60 -4.81 -14.36
N PRO A 19 1.37 -5.45 -15.52
CA PRO A 19 2.19 -5.25 -16.70
C PRO A 19 2.15 -3.84 -17.26
N SER A 20 1.14 -3.02 -16.90
CA SER A 20 1.11 -1.59 -17.23
C SER A 20 2.13 -0.78 -16.43
N GLY A 21 2.63 -1.34 -15.34
CA GLY A 21 3.64 -0.73 -14.49
C GLY A 21 3.11 0.33 -13.51
N GLY A 22 1.78 0.52 -13.44
CA GLY A 22 1.16 1.56 -12.62
C GLY A 22 0.82 1.14 -11.19
N ALA A 23 0.61 -0.16 -10.95
CA ALA A 23 0.29 -0.73 -9.66
C ALA A 23 1.12 -2.00 -9.37
N GLY A 24 0.70 -2.79 -8.39
CA GLY A 24 1.34 -4.05 -8.02
C GLY A 24 2.82 -3.92 -7.71
N ILE A 25 3.56 -5.02 -7.87
CA ILE A 25 5.00 -5.04 -7.59
C ILE A 25 5.78 -3.99 -8.38
N GLN A 26 5.31 -3.61 -9.60
CA GLN A 26 5.99 -2.62 -10.43
C GLN A 26 5.92 -1.22 -9.79
N ALA A 27 4.76 -0.81 -9.31
CA ALA A 27 4.63 0.46 -8.57
C ALA A 27 5.38 0.41 -7.24
N ASP A 28 5.29 -0.73 -6.53
CA ASP A 28 5.97 -0.94 -5.26
C ASP A 28 7.49 -0.77 -5.42
N MET A 29 8.09 -1.49 -6.36
CA MET A 29 9.54 -1.41 -6.62
C MET A 29 9.97 -0.02 -7.08
N LYS A 30 9.17 0.66 -7.92
CA LYS A 30 9.44 2.05 -8.34
C LYS A 30 9.43 3.00 -7.12
N ALA A 31 8.42 2.91 -6.25
CA ALA A 31 8.32 3.74 -5.06
C ALA A 31 9.48 3.47 -4.08
N MET A 32 9.76 2.20 -3.81
CA MET A 32 10.88 1.77 -2.97
C MET A 32 12.22 2.28 -3.49
N SER A 33 12.47 2.11 -4.79
CA SER A 33 13.72 2.56 -5.45
C SER A 33 13.84 4.08 -5.48
N ALA A 34 12.74 4.81 -5.78
CA ALA A 34 12.72 6.27 -5.77
C ALA A 34 13.03 6.85 -4.38
N LEU A 35 12.74 6.11 -3.33
CA LEU A 35 13.04 6.44 -1.93
C LEU A 35 14.38 5.86 -1.45
N GLY A 36 15.18 5.29 -2.36
CA GLY A 36 16.54 4.82 -2.07
C GLY A 36 16.60 3.50 -1.30
N ALA A 37 15.57 2.65 -1.37
CA ALA A 37 15.63 1.29 -0.90
C ALA A 37 16.05 0.33 -2.03
N TYR A 38 16.72 -0.76 -1.68
CA TYR A 38 16.92 -1.91 -2.56
C TYR A 38 15.63 -2.72 -2.56
N ALA A 39 14.90 -2.69 -3.67
CA ALA A 39 13.60 -3.30 -3.79
C ALA A 39 13.69 -4.76 -4.25
N MET A 40 13.00 -5.65 -3.54
CA MET A 40 12.87 -7.07 -3.84
C MET A 40 11.39 -7.43 -3.99
N SER A 41 11.07 -8.52 -4.70
CA SER A 41 9.66 -8.92 -4.90
C SER A 41 9.46 -10.43 -4.82
N VAL A 42 8.34 -10.82 -4.20
CA VAL A 42 7.70 -12.14 -4.32
C VAL A 42 6.37 -11.94 -5.03
N ILE A 43 6.16 -12.66 -6.13
CA ILE A 43 5.01 -12.50 -7.00
C ILE A 43 3.93 -13.51 -6.63
N THR A 44 2.74 -12.99 -6.27
CA THR A 44 1.58 -13.81 -5.87
C THR A 44 0.61 -14.08 -7.02
N ALA A 45 0.58 -13.19 -8.02
CA ALA A 45 -0.26 -13.32 -9.20
C ALA A 45 0.31 -12.55 -10.39
N LEU A 46 0.01 -13.02 -11.58
CA LEU A 46 0.20 -12.30 -12.82
C LEU A 46 -1.16 -11.73 -13.26
N THR A 47 -1.22 -10.47 -13.66
CA THR A 47 -2.42 -9.88 -14.24
C THR A 47 -2.26 -9.60 -15.73
N ALA A 48 -3.35 -9.70 -16.47
CA ALA A 48 -3.49 -9.08 -17.77
C ALA A 48 -4.19 -7.74 -17.56
N GLN A 49 -3.41 -6.68 -17.35
CA GLN A 49 -3.89 -5.39 -16.88
C GLN A 49 -3.32 -4.24 -17.71
N SER A 50 -4.11 -3.18 -17.84
CA SER A 50 -3.73 -1.92 -18.48
C SER A 50 -4.31 -0.75 -17.68
N THR A 51 -4.07 0.49 -18.14
CA THR A 51 -4.69 1.69 -17.56
C THR A 51 -6.22 1.71 -17.65
N ARG A 52 -6.82 0.80 -18.46
CA ARG A 52 -8.27 0.69 -18.66
C ARG A 52 -8.95 -0.34 -17.75
N GLY A 53 -8.19 -1.24 -17.10
CA GLY A 53 -8.73 -2.26 -16.20
C GLY A 53 -7.99 -3.58 -16.28
N VAL A 54 -8.52 -4.58 -15.56
CA VAL A 54 -7.99 -5.93 -15.44
C VAL A 54 -8.81 -6.88 -16.33
N ALA A 55 -8.15 -7.51 -17.31
CA ALA A 55 -8.77 -8.49 -18.20
C ALA A 55 -8.66 -9.93 -17.66
N GLY A 56 -7.70 -10.20 -16.77
CA GLY A 56 -7.51 -11.52 -16.19
C GLY A 56 -6.46 -11.53 -15.07
N VAL A 57 -6.61 -12.52 -14.19
CA VAL A 57 -5.67 -12.77 -13.08
C VAL A 57 -5.26 -14.23 -13.11
N HIS A 58 -3.98 -14.51 -13.04
CA HIS A 58 -3.42 -15.84 -12.91
C HIS A 58 -2.65 -15.93 -11.58
N ALA A 59 -3.23 -16.61 -10.60
CA ALA A 59 -2.58 -16.83 -9.31
C ALA A 59 -1.33 -17.71 -9.49
N VAL A 60 -0.24 -17.33 -8.85
CA VAL A 60 0.96 -18.19 -8.75
C VAL A 60 0.64 -19.34 -7.78
N PRO A 61 1.01 -20.59 -8.09
CA PRO A 61 0.81 -21.71 -7.18
C PRO A 61 1.40 -21.46 -5.80
N VAL A 62 0.68 -21.84 -4.74
CA VAL A 62 1.08 -21.59 -3.33
C VAL A 62 2.47 -22.13 -3.01
N ASP A 63 2.77 -23.35 -3.48
CA ASP A 63 4.07 -24.00 -3.31
C ASP A 63 5.21 -23.19 -3.95
N PHE A 64 4.95 -22.58 -5.11
CA PHE A 64 5.94 -21.74 -5.78
C PHE A 64 6.10 -20.37 -5.07
N VAL A 65 5.04 -19.79 -4.50
CA VAL A 65 5.16 -18.58 -3.65
C VAL A 65 5.98 -18.89 -2.40
N ARG A 66 5.75 -20.03 -1.76
CA ARG A 66 6.58 -20.50 -0.64
C ARG A 66 8.06 -20.66 -1.07
N LEU A 67 8.30 -21.28 -2.21
CA LEU A 67 9.65 -21.43 -2.73
C LEU A 67 10.34 -20.10 -3.00
N GLN A 68 9.64 -19.09 -3.54
CA GLN A 68 10.17 -17.74 -3.69
C GLN A 68 10.55 -17.13 -2.33
N MET A 69 9.65 -17.27 -1.32
CA MET A 69 9.87 -16.75 0.03
C MET A 69 11.09 -17.42 0.68
N ASP A 70 11.10 -18.75 0.71
CA ASP A 70 12.14 -19.52 1.38
C ASP A 70 13.52 -19.24 0.75
N THR A 71 13.60 -19.27 -0.59
CA THR A 71 14.85 -19.01 -1.32
C THR A 71 15.38 -17.59 -1.07
N LEU A 72 14.48 -16.59 -1.05
CA LEU A 72 14.88 -15.21 -0.80
C LEU A 72 15.32 -15.00 0.64
N LEU A 73 14.53 -15.48 1.61
CA LEU A 73 14.75 -15.24 3.03
C LEU A 73 15.92 -16.03 3.60
N GLU A 74 16.33 -17.13 2.95
CA GLU A 74 17.56 -17.86 3.29
C GLU A 74 18.82 -16.99 3.07
N ASP A 75 18.79 -16.09 2.10
CA ASP A 75 19.95 -15.24 1.74
C ASP A 75 19.77 -13.79 2.26
N ILE A 76 18.58 -13.18 2.09
CA ILE A 76 18.35 -11.78 2.38
C ILE A 76 17.17 -11.60 3.35
N VAL A 77 17.47 -11.06 4.54
CA VAL A 77 16.43 -10.63 5.48
C VAL A 77 16.05 -9.18 5.18
N PRO A 78 14.81 -8.90 4.75
CA PRO A 78 14.38 -7.54 4.45
C PRO A 78 14.28 -6.66 5.71
N ASP A 79 14.69 -5.40 5.60
CA ASP A 79 14.53 -4.40 6.66
C ASP A 79 13.07 -3.95 6.79
N ALA A 80 12.27 -4.09 5.72
CA ALA A 80 10.83 -3.81 5.71
C ALA A 80 10.11 -4.65 4.65
N THR A 81 8.82 -4.91 4.87
CA THR A 81 8.00 -5.69 3.96
C THR A 81 6.66 -5.02 3.71
N LYS A 82 6.29 -4.88 2.43
CA LYS A 82 4.93 -4.49 2.01
C LYS A 82 4.20 -5.70 1.48
N ILE A 83 2.96 -5.89 1.90
CA ILE A 83 2.07 -6.93 1.39
C ILE A 83 0.90 -6.25 0.68
N GLY A 84 0.65 -6.66 -0.57
CA GLY A 84 -0.46 -6.16 -1.39
C GLY A 84 -1.45 -7.26 -1.76
N MET A 85 -1.87 -7.30 -3.03
CA MET A 85 -2.83 -8.28 -3.54
C MET A 85 -2.31 -9.70 -3.45
N LEU A 86 -3.02 -10.59 -2.75
CA LEU A 86 -2.66 -12.00 -2.56
C LEU A 86 -3.46 -12.97 -3.44
N ALA A 87 -4.47 -12.48 -4.15
CA ALA A 87 -5.31 -13.15 -5.13
C ALA A 87 -6.19 -14.30 -4.61
N THR A 88 -5.73 -15.15 -3.69
CA THR A 88 -6.53 -16.26 -3.14
C THR A 88 -6.39 -16.37 -1.62
N VAL A 89 -7.34 -17.09 -1.00
CA VAL A 89 -7.34 -17.39 0.45
C VAL A 89 -6.10 -18.20 0.83
N GLU A 90 -5.76 -19.20 0.03
CA GLU A 90 -4.63 -20.08 0.29
C GLU A 90 -3.30 -19.32 0.23
N LEU A 91 -3.16 -18.37 -0.70
CA LEU A 91 -1.99 -17.49 -0.78
C LEU A 91 -1.92 -16.55 0.43
N ALA A 92 -3.06 -16.00 0.86
CA ALA A 92 -3.11 -15.14 2.03
C ALA A 92 -2.76 -15.90 3.32
N ASP A 93 -3.24 -17.14 3.49
CA ASP A 93 -2.86 -17.98 4.62
C ASP A 93 -1.36 -18.34 4.57
N ALA A 94 -0.85 -18.74 3.39
CA ALA A 94 0.56 -19.08 3.21
C ALA A 94 1.49 -17.88 3.54
N VAL A 95 1.21 -16.70 3.02
CA VAL A 95 1.97 -15.47 3.34
C VAL A 95 1.86 -15.13 4.82
N GLY A 96 0.69 -15.36 5.42
CA GLY A 96 0.44 -15.12 6.85
C GLY A 96 1.31 -15.97 7.80
N GLU A 97 1.86 -17.09 7.34
CA GLU A 97 2.80 -17.92 8.10
C GLU A 97 4.19 -17.26 8.21
N TYR A 98 4.59 -16.46 7.23
CA TYR A 98 5.88 -15.76 7.22
C TYR A 98 5.88 -14.45 8.02
N LEU A 99 4.71 -13.82 8.25
CA LEU A 99 4.65 -12.51 8.91
C LEU A 99 5.40 -12.41 10.24
N PRO A 100 5.37 -13.43 11.14
CA PRO A 100 6.10 -13.35 12.42
C PRO A 100 7.63 -13.23 12.27
N GLY A 101 8.17 -13.64 11.12
CA GLY A 101 9.60 -13.53 10.80
C GLY A 101 9.99 -12.28 10.02
N LEU A 102 9.02 -11.48 9.58
CA LEU A 102 9.22 -10.27 8.80
C LEU A 102 9.19 -9.03 9.69
N THR A 103 9.95 -8.01 9.31
CA THR A 103 10.03 -6.75 10.05
C THR A 103 9.38 -5.60 9.30
N HIS A 104 8.88 -4.61 10.04
CA HIS A 104 8.24 -3.40 9.53
C HIS A 104 7.22 -3.70 8.42
N THR A 105 6.27 -4.58 8.75
CA THR A 105 5.26 -5.08 7.81
C THR A 105 4.14 -4.05 7.58
N VAL A 106 3.92 -3.69 6.32
CA VAL A 106 2.82 -2.84 5.87
C VAL A 106 1.88 -3.66 5.00
N LEU A 107 0.66 -3.90 5.46
CA LEU A 107 -0.37 -4.60 4.70
C LEU A 107 -1.33 -3.60 4.05
N ASP A 108 -1.35 -3.55 2.74
CA ASP A 108 -2.42 -2.92 1.95
C ASP A 108 -3.47 -4.00 1.65
N PRO A 109 -4.63 -4.00 2.33
CA PRO A 109 -5.59 -5.10 2.24
C PRO A 109 -6.44 -4.99 0.97
N VAL A 110 -5.79 -5.09 -0.19
CA VAL A 110 -6.41 -4.90 -1.50
C VAL A 110 -7.46 -5.97 -1.74
N MET A 111 -8.75 -5.59 -1.71
CA MET A 111 -9.90 -6.46 -1.96
C MET A 111 -10.64 -6.12 -3.26
N VAL A 112 -10.45 -4.88 -3.75
CA VAL A 112 -11.08 -4.37 -4.97
C VAL A 112 -10.03 -3.60 -5.77
N ALA A 113 -9.96 -3.85 -7.08
CA ALA A 113 -9.10 -3.05 -7.96
C ALA A 113 -9.62 -1.61 -8.07
N THR A 114 -8.77 -0.67 -8.47
CA THR A 114 -9.16 0.72 -8.74
C THR A 114 -10.25 0.81 -9.83
N SER A 115 -10.34 -0.19 -10.71
CA SER A 115 -11.40 -0.33 -11.73
C SER A 115 -12.76 -0.75 -11.15
N GLY A 116 -12.84 -1.11 -9.85
CA GLY A 116 -14.05 -1.65 -9.21
C GLY A 116 -14.20 -3.17 -9.27
N ASP A 117 -13.26 -3.86 -9.93
CA ASP A 117 -13.28 -5.33 -10.01
C ASP A 117 -12.96 -5.95 -8.65
N ARG A 118 -13.79 -6.88 -8.18
CA ARG A 118 -13.52 -7.65 -6.96
C ARG A 118 -12.31 -8.58 -7.19
N LEU A 119 -11.31 -8.43 -6.34
CA LEU A 119 -10.06 -9.22 -6.37
C LEU A 119 -10.08 -10.38 -5.36
N LEU A 120 -11.02 -10.37 -4.41
CA LEU A 120 -11.20 -11.39 -3.38
C LEU A 120 -12.70 -11.68 -3.17
N ASP A 121 -13.04 -12.92 -2.85
CA ASP A 121 -14.39 -13.33 -2.48
C ASP A 121 -14.70 -13.04 -0.98
N GLU A 122 -15.95 -13.23 -0.57
CA GLU A 122 -16.38 -12.98 0.82
C GLU A 122 -15.69 -13.93 1.83
N GLN A 123 -15.29 -15.12 1.42
CA GLN A 123 -14.60 -16.07 2.29
C GLN A 123 -13.19 -15.58 2.65
N ALA A 124 -12.57 -14.78 1.78
CA ALA A 124 -11.26 -14.19 1.99
C ALA A 124 -11.24 -13.10 3.08
N VAL A 125 -12.36 -12.45 3.40
CA VAL A 125 -12.40 -11.37 4.42
C VAL A 125 -11.90 -11.87 5.77
N GLY A 126 -12.25 -13.08 6.17
CA GLY A 126 -11.77 -13.69 7.43
C GLY A 126 -10.23 -13.86 7.46
N VAL A 127 -9.66 -14.25 6.32
CA VAL A 127 -8.19 -14.40 6.19
C VAL A 127 -7.51 -13.03 6.24
N VAL A 128 -8.04 -12.05 5.50
CA VAL A 128 -7.49 -10.68 5.50
C VAL A 128 -7.54 -10.07 6.91
N ARG A 129 -8.62 -10.28 7.68
CA ARG A 129 -8.68 -9.85 9.08
C ARG A 129 -7.56 -10.48 9.93
N ARG A 130 -7.26 -11.79 9.74
CA ARG A 130 -6.15 -12.44 10.44
C ARG A 130 -4.79 -11.83 10.05
N LEU A 131 -4.60 -11.48 8.77
CA LEU A 131 -3.39 -10.79 8.32
C LEU A 131 -3.29 -9.38 8.92
N CYS A 132 -4.40 -8.63 8.97
CA CYS A 132 -4.45 -7.30 9.59
C CYS A 132 -3.99 -7.32 11.05
N ALA A 133 -4.35 -8.37 11.80
CA ALA A 133 -3.94 -8.51 13.19
C ALA A 133 -2.45 -8.88 13.38
N LYS A 134 -1.79 -9.37 12.32
CA LYS A 134 -0.37 -9.76 12.35
C LYS A 134 0.58 -8.68 11.82
N ALA A 135 0.08 -7.80 10.95
CA ALA A 135 0.89 -6.74 10.35
C ALA A 135 1.14 -5.58 11.32
N ASP A 136 2.29 -4.91 11.18
CA ASP A 136 2.63 -3.75 12.01
C ASP A 136 1.78 -2.52 11.68
N LEU A 137 1.41 -2.34 10.40
CA LEU A 137 0.54 -1.27 9.92
C LEU A 137 -0.36 -1.81 8.81
N ILE A 138 -1.63 -1.43 8.83
CA ILE A 138 -2.56 -1.67 7.73
C ILE A 138 -2.96 -0.34 7.07
N THR A 139 -3.16 -0.36 5.74
CA THR A 139 -3.46 0.84 4.94
C THR A 139 -4.77 0.73 4.14
N PRO A 140 -5.92 0.38 4.73
CA PRO A 140 -7.17 0.23 4.01
C PRO A 140 -7.71 1.57 3.49
N ASN A 141 -8.45 1.53 2.36
CA ASN A 141 -9.33 2.61 1.93
C ASN A 141 -10.70 2.51 2.61
N LEU A 142 -11.60 3.48 2.37
CA LEU A 142 -12.93 3.54 2.99
C LEU A 142 -13.78 2.27 2.75
N TYR A 143 -13.74 1.74 1.52
CA TYR A 143 -14.51 0.53 1.15
C TYR A 143 -13.93 -0.73 1.79
N GLU A 144 -12.61 -0.83 1.84
CA GLU A 144 -11.90 -1.93 2.51
C GLU A 144 -12.19 -1.94 4.01
N VAL A 145 -12.24 -0.76 4.64
CA VAL A 145 -12.65 -0.61 6.04
C VAL A 145 -14.08 -1.12 6.25
N ALA A 146 -15.01 -0.70 5.40
CA ALA A 146 -16.40 -1.14 5.47
C ALA A 146 -16.53 -2.66 5.40
N VAL A 147 -15.82 -3.30 4.48
CA VAL A 147 -15.77 -4.76 4.35
C VAL A 147 -15.13 -5.41 5.59
N LEU A 148 -14.01 -4.87 6.07
CA LEU A 148 -13.33 -5.40 7.26
C LEU A 148 -14.16 -5.28 8.53
N LEU A 149 -14.99 -4.27 8.68
CA LEU A 149 -15.84 -4.06 9.84
C LEU A 149 -17.24 -4.67 9.67
N GLY A 150 -17.68 -4.92 8.43
CA GLY A 150 -19.05 -5.36 8.12
C GLY A 150 -20.07 -4.24 8.27
N GLU A 151 -19.73 -3.04 7.84
CA GLU A 151 -20.55 -1.82 7.94
C GLU A 151 -20.44 -0.94 6.69
N GLU A 152 -21.14 0.20 6.67
CA GLU A 152 -21.04 1.16 5.57
C GLU A 152 -19.73 1.95 5.61
N PRO A 153 -19.23 2.41 4.45
CA PRO A 153 -18.08 3.32 4.40
C PRO A 153 -18.34 4.61 5.15
N ALA A 154 -17.34 5.11 5.87
CA ALA A 154 -17.45 6.39 6.57
C ALA A 154 -17.76 7.54 5.59
N ALA A 155 -18.75 8.35 5.93
CA ALA A 155 -19.12 9.58 5.22
C ALA A 155 -18.53 10.85 5.87
N THR A 156 -18.17 10.76 7.15
CA THR A 156 -17.65 11.89 7.95
C THR A 156 -16.30 11.55 8.57
N LEU A 157 -15.53 12.60 8.93
CA LEU A 157 -14.27 12.43 9.65
C LEU A 157 -14.46 11.77 11.02
N GLY A 158 -15.58 12.06 11.70
CA GLY A 158 -15.93 11.44 12.98
C GLY A 158 -16.11 9.92 12.85
N GLU A 159 -16.87 9.48 11.84
CA GLU A 159 -17.04 8.06 11.51
C GLU A 159 -15.70 7.41 11.14
N LEU A 160 -14.89 8.06 10.31
CA LEU A 160 -13.58 7.57 9.89
C LEU A 160 -12.66 7.32 11.10
N ARG A 161 -12.63 8.24 12.05
CA ARG A 161 -11.89 8.08 13.32
C ARG A 161 -12.43 6.92 14.15
N SER A 162 -13.75 6.77 14.21
CA SER A 162 -14.40 5.67 14.92
C SER A 162 -14.03 4.31 14.28
N GLN A 163 -14.13 4.21 12.96
CA GLN A 163 -13.78 3.01 12.21
C GLN A 163 -12.29 2.65 12.39
N ALA A 164 -11.39 3.63 12.37
CA ALA A 164 -9.97 3.38 12.59
C ALA A 164 -9.67 2.78 13.97
N ARG A 165 -10.36 3.25 15.03
CA ARG A 165 -10.25 2.67 16.38
C ARG A 165 -10.77 1.24 16.42
N ARG A 166 -11.92 0.99 15.80
CA ARG A 166 -12.52 -0.35 15.74
C ARG A 166 -11.65 -1.37 15.00
N LEU A 167 -10.95 -0.96 13.94
CA LEU A 167 -9.96 -1.83 13.29
C LEU A 167 -8.81 -2.21 14.25
N ARG A 168 -8.40 -1.30 15.13
CA ARG A 168 -7.44 -1.64 16.18
C ARG A 168 -8.01 -2.64 17.20
N GLU A 169 -9.27 -2.48 17.59
CA GLU A 169 -9.95 -3.43 18.48
C GLU A 169 -10.06 -4.84 17.87
N LEU A 170 -10.08 -4.95 16.52
CA LEU A 170 -9.97 -6.23 15.80
C LEU A 170 -8.54 -6.80 15.74
N GLY A 171 -7.56 -6.13 16.34
CA GLY A 171 -6.20 -6.63 16.51
C GLY A 171 -5.13 -5.92 15.67
N ALA A 172 -5.48 -5.00 14.77
CA ALA A 172 -4.49 -4.24 14.01
C ALA A 172 -3.63 -3.38 14.95
N GLN A 173 -2.30 -3.48 14.85
CA GLN A 173 -1.41 -2.71 15.72
C GLN A 173 -1.47 -1.22 15.42
N ARG A 174 -1.46 -0.86 14.12
CA ARG A 174 -1.59 0.51 13.59
C ARG A 174 -2.47 0.51 12.37
N VAL A 175 -3.19 1.59 12.17
CA VAL A 175 -4.14 1.76 11.06
C VAL A 175 -3.88 3.10 10.39
N LEU A 176 -3.76 3.11 9.08
CA LEU A 176 -3.84 4.31 8.24
C LEU A 176 -5.03 4.15 7.28
N ILE A 177 -6.15 4.79 7.56
CA ILE A 177 -7.27 4.80 6.62
C ILE A 177 -7.05 5.90 5.57
N LYS A 178 -7.05 5.49 4.30
CA LYS A 178 -6.98 6.39 3.13
C LYS A 178 -8.35 7.03 2.92
N GLY A 179 -8.53 8.26 3.37
CA GLY A 179 -9.82 8.99 3.32
C GLY A 179 -9.96 9.95 2.14
N GLY A 180 -9.09 9.86 1.13
CA GLY A 180 -9.08 10.76 -0.03
C GLY A 180 -10.38 10.85 -0.84
N HIS A 181 -11.38 10.00 -0.58
CA HIS A 181 -12.71 10.02 -1.20
C HIS A 181 -13.81 10.51 -0.24
N LEU A 182 -13.47 11.03 0.94
CA LEU A 182 -14.45 11.70 1.80
C LEU A 182 -15.02 12.91 1.07
N THR A 183 -16.33 12.86 0.77
CA THR A 183 -17.06 13.93 0.06
C THR A 183 -17.91 14.80 0.99
N GLY A 184 -18.00 14.43 2.28
CA GLY A 184 -18.83 15.07 3.27
C GLY A 184 -18.02 15.81 4.33
N GLY A 185 -17.83 17.10 4.16
CA GLY A 185 -17.36 17.99 5.22
C GLY A 185 -18.47 18.33 6.21
N ALA A 186 -18.86 17.42 7.10
CA ALA A 186 -19.85 17.76 8.14
C ALA A 186 -19.24 18.55 9.33
N ASP A 187 -17.93 18.58 9.43
CA ASP A 187 -17.21 19.38 10.43
C ASP A 187 -16.38 20.51 9.78
N ASN A 188 -16.95 21.27 8.89
CA ASN A 188 -16.54 22.59 8.34
C ASN A 188 -15.09 23.10 8.56
N SER A 189 -14.11 22.23 8.80
CA SER A 189 -12.71 22.63 9.02
C SER A 189 -11.75 22.10 7.93
N GLY A 190 -12.23 21.37 6.93
CA GLY A 190 -11.44 20.94 5.77
C GLY A 190 -11.86 21.68 4.52
N ASP A 191 -10.92 22.30 3.86
CA ASP A 191 -11.08 22.85 2.51
C ASP A 191 -11.55 21.73 1.57
N VAL A 192 -12.41 22.03 0.60
CA VAL A 192 -12.92 21.06 -0.39
C VAL A 192 -11.76 20.38 -1.16
N ASP A 193 -10.59 21.02 -1.13
CA ASP A 193 -9.35 20.57 -1.76
C ASP A 193 -8.45 19.70 -0.87
N ASP A 194 -8.94 19.22 0.29
CA ASP A 194 -8.12 18.44 1.22
C ASP A 194 -8.36 16.93 1.07
N ALA A 195 -7.28 16.18 0.91
CA ALA A 195 -7.25 14.71 0.93
C ALA A 195 -6.85 14.25 2.33
N ILE A 196 -7.84 13.89 3.15
CA ILE A 196 -7.66 13.54 4.55
C ILE A 196 -7.43 12.03 4.70
N ASP A 197 -6.38 11.64 5.47
CA ASP A 197 -6.20 10.27 5.96
C ASP A 197 -6.20 10.28 7.49
N VAL A 198 -6.56 9.16 8.12
CA VAL A 198 -6.56 9.01 9.58
C VAL A 198 -5.60 7.91 9.98
N TYR A 199 -4.58 8.28 10.76
CA TYR A 199 -3.65 7.35 11.40
C TYR A 199 -4.05 7.12 12.85
N VAL A 200 -4.01 5.85 13.29
CA VAL A 200 -4.27 5.46 14.69
C VAL A 200 -3.28 4.39 15.12
N ASP A 201 -2.67 4.60 16.28
CA ASP A 201 -1.89 3.60 17.01
C ASP A 201 -2.31 3.52 18.49
N ALA A 202 -1.46 2.96 19.36
CA ALA A 202 -1.76 2.85 20.79
C ALA A 202 -1.90 4.20 21.49
N ASP A 203 -1.11 5.19 21.05
CA ASP A 203 -0.86 6.43 21.76
C ASP A 203 -1.54 7.64 21.10
N ALA A 204 -1.87 7.56 19.82
CA ALA A 204 -2.30 8.70 19.03
C ALA A 204 -3.43 8.39 18.03
N VAL A 205 -4.24 9.42 17.76
CA VAL A 205 -5.14 9.51 16.61
C VAL A 205 -4.79 10.80 15.88
N GLU A 206 -4.19 10.66 14.70
CA GLU A 206 -3.71 11.78 13.91
C GLU A 206 -4.49 11.92 12.60
N ILE A 207 -4.84 13.17 12.28
CA ILE A 207 -5.42 13.52 10.99
C ILE A 207 -4.29 14.02 10.10
N LEU A 208 -4.14 13.39 8.95
CA LEU A 208 -3.11 13.73 7.99
C LEU A 208 -3.75 14.45 6.81
N HIS A 209 -3.50 15.72 6.72
CA HIS A 209 -3.95 16.56 5.63
C HIS A 209 -3.03 16.44 4.43
N GLY A 210 -3.58 16.51 3.23
CA GLY A 210 -2.84 16.54 1.97
C GLY A 210 -3.64 17.24 0.89
N ARG A 211 -2.95 17.93 -0.01
CA ARG A 211 -3.61 18.61 -1.12
C ARG A 211 -4.28 17.60 -2.05
N ARG A 212 -5.54 17.82 -2.35
CA ARG A 212 -6.26 17.10 -3.42
C ARG A 212 -5.78 17.62 -4.77
N VAL A 213 -5.30 16.72 -5.61
CA VAL A 213 -4.83 17.03 -6.96
C VAL A 213 -5.92 16.66 -7.95
N ALA A 214 -6.28 17.63 -8.80
CA ALA A 214 -7.28 17.43 -9.86
C ALA A 214 -6.64 16.67 -11.04
N THR A 215 -6.60 15.35 -10.97
CA THR A 215 -6.11 14.47 -12.03
C THR A 215 -6.89 13.16 -12.06
N SER A 216 -7.00 12.54 -13.23
CA SER A 216 -7.49 11.16 -13.40
C SER A 216 -6.39 10.11 -13.29
N ASN A 217 -5.11 10.52 -13.20
CA ASN A 217 -3.95 9.64 -13.17
C ASN A 217 -3.62 9.22 -11.74
N THR A 218 -4.48 8.37 -11.18
CA THR A 218 -4.41 7.91 -9.78
C THR A 218 -4.14 6.41 -9.65
N HIS A 219 -3.83 5.72 -10.77
CA HIS A 219 -3.56 4.29 -10.74
C HIS A 219 -2.32 3.97 -9.90
N GLY A 220 -2.49 3.06 -8.93
CA GLY A 220 -1.44 2.60 -8.03
C GLY A 220 -1.12 3.52 -6.85
N THR A 221 -1.95 4.53 -6.54
CA THR A 221 -1.76 5.39 -5.36
C THR A 221 -1.66 4.62 -4.05
N GLY A 222 -2.53 3.60 -3.83
CA GLY A 222 -2.49 2.74 -2.64
C GLY A 222 -1.19 1.95 -2.55
N CYS A 223 -0.82 1.26 -3.62
CA CYS A 223 0.45 0.51 -3.71
C CYS A 223 1.66 1.43 -3.45
N THR A 224 1.67 2.61 -4.08
CA THR A 224 2.74 3.59 -3.90
C THR A 224 2.85 4.07 -2.44
N LEU A 225 1.73 4.38 -1.79
CA LEU A 225 1.71 4.83 -0.40
C LEU A 225 2.25 3.77 0.55
N SER A 226 1.69 2.56 0.49
CA SER A 226 2.08 1.46 1.38
C SER A 226 3.55 1.07 1.20
N SER A 227 4.05 1.04 -0.03
CA SER A 227 5.45 0.76 -0.33
C SER A 227 6.41 1.88 0.08
N ALA A 228 5.98 3.13 -0.06
CA ALA A 228 6.73 4.28 0.44
C ALA A 228 6.86 4.23 1.97
N ILE A 229 5.78 3.92 2.70
CA ILE A 229 5.81 3.75 4.16
C ILE A 229 6.79 2.66 4.55
N ALA A 230 6.72 1.47 3.93
CA ALA A 230 7.62 0.36 4.20
C ALA A 230 9.09 0.79 4.02
N SER A 231 9.42 1.43 2.89
CA SER A 231 10.79 1.89 2.58
C SER A 231 11.33 2.93 3.55
N LEU A 232 10.46 3.81 4.04
CA LEU A 232 10.83 4.91 4.92
C LEU A 232 10.93 4.47 6.39
N ARG A 233 10.11 3.49 6.81
CA ARG A 233 10.02 3.09 8.23
C ARG A 233 11.37 2.75 8.87
N PRO A 234 12.28 2.00 8.25
CA PRO A 234 13.59 1.70 8.85
C PRO A 234 14.48 2.92 9.11
N ARG A 235 14.19 4.06 8.44
CA ARG A 235 14.95 5.32 8.54
C ARG A 235 14.22 6.39 9.35
N ARG A 236 13.11 6.07 9.98
CA ARG A 236 12.30 7.01 10.78
C ARG A 236 12.18 6.51 12.21
N ALA A 237 12.16 7.42 13.16
CA ALA A 237 12.03 7.07 14.57
C ALA A 237 10.66 6.45 14.87
N THR A 238 9.61 6.94 14.22
CA THR A 238 8.23 6.50 14.45
C THR A 238 7.53 6.08 13.16
N TRP A 239 6.45 5.30 13.29
CA TRP A 239 5.57 4.96 12.17
C TRP A 239 4.87 6.20 11.61
N LEU A 240 4.44 7.12 12.47
CA LEU A 240 3.78 8.35 12.06
C LEU A 240 4.67 9.22 11.19
N GLU A 241 5.97 9.34 11.49
CA GLU A 241 6.92 10.04 10.65
C GLU A 241 7.04 9.39 9.27
N ALA A 242 7.15 8.04 9.21
CA ALA A 242 7.20 7.31 7.94
C ALA A 242 5.93 7.53 7.11
N VAL A 243 4.77 7.53 7.75
CA VAL A 243 3.47 7.77 7.09
C VAL A 243 3.37 9.20 6.57
N ARG A 244 3.77 10.22 7.35
CA ARG A 244 3.76 11.63 6.90
C ARG A 244 4.67 11.85 5.69
N ASP A 245 5.86 11.30 5.72
CA ASP A 245 6.80 11.43 4.61
C ASP A 245 6.35 10.68 3.36
N ALA A 246 5.74 9.50 3.53
CA ALA A 246 5.17 8.73 2.43
C ALA A 246 3.97 9.45 1.80
N LYS A 247 3.09 10.09 2.61
CA LYS A 247 1.99 10.90 2.10
C LYS A 247 2.49 12.10 1.30
N ASN A 248 3.52 12.80 1.78
CA ASN A 248 4.15 13.91 1.06
C ASN A 248 4.79 13.44 -0.26
N TYR A 249 5.43 12.28 -0.27
CA TYR A 249 5.98 11.69 -1.48
C TYR A 249 4.87 11.35 -2.49
N LEU A 250 3.79 10.69 -2.02
CA LEU A 250 2.66 10.35 -2.87
C LEU A 250 1.99 11.59 -3.46
N THR A 251 1.78 12.65 -2.67
CA THR A 251 1.19 13.91 -3.16
C THR A 251 2.00 14.46 -4.32
N GLY A 252 3.33 14.55 -4.18
CA GLY A 252 4.20 14.98 -5.26
C GLY A 252 4.17 14.04 -6.49
N ALA A 253 4.06 12.73 -6.28
CA ALA A 253 3.94 11.76 -7.38
C ALA A 253 2.62 11.93 -8.15
N ILE A 254 1.52 12.30 -7.48
CA ILE A 254 0.22 12.60 -8.10
C ILE A 254 0.27 13.95 -8.84
N GLU A 255 0.86 14.98 -8.24
CA GLU A 255 1.00 16.32 -8.84
C GLU A 255 1.74 16.28 -10.19
N HIS A 256 2.63 15.32 -10.38
CA HIS A 256 3.42 15.16 -11.60
C HIS A 256 2.89 14.02 -12.52
N ALA A 257 1.77 13.38 -12.18
CA ALA A 257 1.27 12.21 -12.90
C ALA A 257 0.93 12.52 -14.37
N ASP A 258 0.33 13.67 -14.64
CA ASP A 258 -0.10 14.07 -15.98
C ASP A 258 1.07 14.24 -16.96
N ALA A 259 2.27 14.52 -16.45
CA ALA A 259 3.48 14.64 -17.27
C ALA A 259 3.93 13.32 -17.91
N LEU A 260 3.46 12.16 -17.41
CA LEU A 260 3.85 10.86 -17.96
C LEU A 260 3.15 10.54 -19.29
N GLY A 261 1.90 10.96 -19.49
CA GLY A 261 1.13 10.71 -20.72
C GLY A 261 1.00 9.21 -21.07
N VAL A 262 0.86 8.33 -20.07
CA VAL A 262 0.87 6.87 -20.28
C VAL A 262 -0.54 6.31 -20.30
N GLY A 263 -0.87 5.61 -21.40
CA GLY A 263 -2.15 4.92 -21.57
C GLY A 263 -3.31 5.85 -21.95
N HIS A 264 -4.52 5.29 -21.99
CA HIS A 264 -5.75 6.00 -22.37
C HIS A 264 -6.87 5.84 -21.33
N GLY A 265 -6.57 5.25 -20.17
CA GLY A 265 -7.44 5.11 -19.00
C GLY A 265 -6.91 5.91 -17.82
N HIS A 266 -7.10 5.40 -16.60
CA HIS A 266 -6.49 5.98 -15.42
C HIS A 266 -4.97 5.75 -15.45
N GLY A 267 -4.21 6.81 -15.73
CA GLY A 267 -2.75 6.75 -15.80
C GLY A 267 -2.09 6.55 -14.42
N PRO A 268 -0.80 6.14 -14.40
CA PRO A 268 -0.05 5.93 -13.17
C PRO A 268 0.43 7.25 -12.56
N VAL A 269 0.75 7.23 -11.26
CA VAL A 269 1.48 8.31 -10.60
C VAL A 269 2.95 8.35 -11.03
N HIS A 270 3.60 9.53 -10.94
CA HIS A 270 4.99 9.71 -11.36
C HIS A 270 5.97 9.39 -10.23
N HIS A 271 6.33 8.12 -10.04
CA HIS A 271 7.19 7.68 -8.94
C HIS A 271 8.55 8.39 -8.87
N PHE A 272 9.14 8.77 -9.99
CA PHE A 272 10.48 9.38 -10.08
C PHE A 272 10.45 10.90 -10.30
N TYR A 273 9.39 11.60 -9.90
CA TYR A 273 9.24 13.04 -10.10
C TYR A 273 10.37 13.90 -9.48
N ARG A 274 11.07 13.38 -8.48
CA ARG A 274 12.24 14.03 -7.86
C ARG A 274 13.55 13.75 -8.57
N ALA A 275 13.61 12.68 -9.37
CA ALA A 275 14.77 12.40 -10.20
C ALA A 275 14.70 13.36 -11.39
N GLY A 276 15.65 14.30 -11.50
CA GLY A 276 15.72 15.20 -12.66
C GLY A 276 15.72 14.42 -13.96
N THR A 277 15.23 15.02 -15.04
CA THR A 277 15.30 14.42 -16.38
C THR A 277 16.77 14.12 -16.66
N ILE A 278 17.12 12.84 -16.84
CA ILE A 278 18.46 12.44 -17.28
C ILE A 278 18.59 12.97 -18.72
N THR A 279 19.08 14.19 -18.87
CA THR A 279 19.42 14.77 -20.15
C THR A 279 20.88 14.45 -20.44
N GLY A 280 21.11 13.53 -21.35
CA GLY A 280 22.42 13.23 -21.92
C GLY A 280 23.08 11.99 -21.34
N TRP A 281 23.08 10.95 -22.12
CA TRP A 281 24.11 9.92 -22.14
C TRP A 281 25.13 10.33 -23.19
#